data_db6304a553cb7a4f3ad84810f39117d2
#
_entry.id   db6304a553cb7a4f3ad84810f39117d2
#
_cell.length_a   1.000
_cell.length_b   1.000
_cell.length_c   1.000
_cell.angle_alpha   90.00
_cell.angle_beta   90.00
_cell.angle_gamma   90.00
#
_symmetry.space_group_name_H-M   'P 1'
#
loop_
_entity.id
_entity.type
_entity.pdbx_description
1 polymer ?
#
loop_
_entity_poly.entity_id
_entity_poly.type
_entity_poly.pdbx_seq_one_letter_code
_entity_poly.pdbx_strand_id
1 'polypeptide(L)'
;MEEMAPVIDRAVKDHFPPGAVLRAELLRPGDDPVIGPSQLMIRVLVPGPGGADVLAAWAEVHREQMGELRRDVSLRLPSARLLEFVLEDADPGTEPISLPDDGSLAAEQLSGREIVTKALALLRENYVFPDQAERIAAEIEARLAAGDYDNLDEITLTEHLTEHLQAASGDKHLRMRLGGGPSRHRNGPGRGRLGPRRESAEPGRDQSDRGRDAEDSDGPAGHEARRLKMRQRVGLDNFGIRRIERLDGNVGYLDVQGLPPAEIAGPAVAAAMELVAGTYALIIDLRRNGGGSPDGVALWCSYLFPEKPTHFNDIFHADTGETRQFWSYPYLPGSRYLDRPVYVLTSSRTFSGGEDFCYTLQSLGRAEIIGETTGGGAHPTRPFPISAAVHIGIPHARSISPVTGTNWQGTGVVPDTPAPADQAYDVAYAQALRYVMETCDVPRIADEARSALAGLTVSP
;
A
#
# COMPACT_ATOMS: atom_id res chain seq x y z
N MET A 1 25.94 19.75 -5.27
CA MET A 1 26.56 19.00 -6.39
C MET A 1 28.08 18.92 -6.27
N GLU A 2 28.81 19.99 -5.97
CA GLU A 2 30.27 19.91 -5.72
C GLU A 2 30.66 18.92 -4.59
N GLU A 3 29.89 18.86 -3.51
CA GLU A 3 30.14 17.89 -2.42
C GLU A 3 29.82 16.43 -2.80
N MET A 4 29.07 16.21 -3.86
CA MET A 4 28.64 14.89 -4.30
C MET A 4 29.50 14.28 -5.39
N ALA A 5 30.10 15.08 -6.24
CA ALA A 5 30.99 14.57 -7.26
C ALA A 5 32.08 13.63 -6.69
N PRO A 6 32.73 13.97 -5.56
CA PRO A 6 33.70 13.07 -4.93
C PRO A 6 33.10 11.78 -4.35
N VAL A 7 31.85 11.82 -3.92
CA VAL A 7 31.15 10.63 -3.34
C VAL A 7 30.74 9.68 -4.45
N ILE A 8 30.20 10.23 -5.55
CA ILE A 8 29.82 9.46 -6.74
C ILE A 8 31.10 8.89 -7.40
N ASP A 9 32.14 9.70 -7.57
CA ASP A 9 33.41 9.30 -8.18
C ASP A 9 34.11 8.18 -7.36
N ARG A 10 34.05 8.26 -6.02
CA ARG A 10 34.57 7.20 -5.15
C ARG A 10 33.73 5.92 -5.23
N ALA A 11 32.40 6.04 -5.19
CA ALA A 11 31.50 4.90 -5.29
C ALA A 11 31.66 4.17 -6.64
N VAL A 12 31.92 4.90 -7.72
CA VAL A 12 32.21 4.32 -9.03
C VAL A 12 33.55 3.61 -9.07
N LYS A 13 34.59 4.25 -8.58
CA LYS A 13 35.95 3.65 -8.53
C LYS A 13 36.01 2.40 -7.67
N ASP A 14 35.20 2.37 -6.58
CA ASP A 14 35.21 1.26 -5.64
C ASP A 14 34.25 0.12 -6.06
N HIS A 15 33.25 0.40 -6.91
CA HIS A 15 32.14 -0.53 -7.16
C HIS A 15 31.88 -0.87 -8.63
N PHE A 16 32.56 -0.24 -9.58
CA PHE A 16 32.41 -0.50 -11.01
C PHE A 16 33.74 -0.94 -11.69
N PRO A 17 33.63 -1.63 -12.84
CA PRO A 17 34.81 -2.07 -13.57
C PRO A 17 35.74 -0.90 -13.93
N PRO A 18 37.07 -1.13 -14.00
CA PRO A 18 38.03 -0.12 -14.46
C PRO A 18 37.64 0.39 -15.86
N GLY A 19 37.54 1.69 -16.01
CA GLY A 19 37.15 2.34 -17.28
C GLY A 19 35.66 2.69 -17.43
N ALA A 20 34.82 2.38 -16.44
CA ALA A 20 33.44 2.87 -16.43
C ALA A 20 33.41 4.39 -16.32
N VAL A 21 32.61 5.03 -17.18
CA VAL A 21 32.35 6.46 -17.19
C VAL A 21 30.95 6.73 -16.69
N LEU A 22 30.82 7.67 -15.77
CA LEU A 22 29.51 8.09 -15.26
C LEU A 22 29.01 9.31 -16.03
N ARG A 23 27.75 9.24 -16.37
CA ARG A 23 26.97 10.40 -16.81
C ARG A 23 25.82 10.61 -15.84
N ALA A 24 25.87 11.70 -15.07
CA ALA A 24 24.75 12.10 -14.22
C ALA A 24 23.89 13.11 -14.98
N GLU A 25 22.61 12.81 -15.13
CA GLU A 25 21.63 13.67 -15.78
C GLU A 25 20.53 14.01 -14.79
N LEU A 26 20.30 15.32 -14.58
CA LEU A 26 19.20 15.77 -13.76
C LEU A 26 18.00 16.01 -14.67
N LEU A 27 17.00 15.16 -14.55
CA LEU A 27 15.75 15.29 -15.26
C LEU A 27 14.86 16.32 -14.51
N ARG A 28 14.50 17.41 -15.18
CA ARG A 28 13.66 18.48 -14.64
C ARG A 28 12.19 18.18 -14.93
N PRO A 29 11.24 18.66 -14.11
CA PRO A 29 9.84 18.69 -14.48
C PRO A 29 9.67 19.47 -15.79
N GLY A 30 9.16 18.83 -16.84
CA GLY A 30 8.99 19.41 -18.17
C GLY A 30 9.86 18.79 -19.26
N ASP A 31 10.97 18.11 -18.92
CA ASP A 31 11.81 17.39 -19.91
C ASP A 31 11.19 16.03 -20.27
N ASP A 32 10.38 15.47 -19.37
CA ASP A 32 9.55 14.27 -19.56
C ASP A 32 8.24 14.44 -18.75
N PRO A 33 7.06 14.37 -19.39
CA PRO A 33 5.77 14.56 -18.71
C PRO A 33 5.43 13.49 -17.64
N VAL A 34 6.27 12.48 -17.49
CA VAL A 34 6.11 11.38 -16.52
C VAL A 34 6.95 11.61 -15.25
N ILE A 35 7.82 12.61 -15.26
CA ILE A 35 8.81 12.83 -14.20
C ILE A 35 8.29 13.91 -13.25
N GLY A 36 7.98 13.52 -12.02
CA GLY A 36 7.69 14.41 -10.89
C GLY A 36 8.91 15.27 -10.47
N PRO A 37 8.88 15.90 -9.29
CA PRO A 37 9.93 16.84 -8.88
C PRO A 37 11.32 16.23 -9.02
N SER A 38 12.24 17.01 -9.56
CA SER A 38 13.64 16.75 -9.94
C SER A 38 14.18 15.35 -9.62
N GLN A 39 14.44 14.57 -10.65
CA GLN A 39 14.96 13.20 -10.50
C GLN A 39 16.38 13.12 -11.03
N LEU A 40 17.28 12.46 -10.29
CA LEU A 40 18.66 12.24 -10.70
C LEU A 40 18.76 10.87 -11.40
N MET A 41 19.11 10.88 -12.68
CA MET A 41 19.49 9.67 -13.41
C MET A 41 21.01 9.57 -13.46
N ILE A 42 21.54 8.44 -13.06
CA ILE A 42 22.97 8.15 -13.20
C ILE A 42 23.12 7.09 -14.30
N ARG A 43 23.68 7.48 -15.42
CA ARG A 43 24.06 6.57 -16.50
C ARG A 43 25.48 6.11 -16.29
N VAL A 44 25.69 4.80 -16.28
CA VAL A 44 27.02 4.19 -16.21
C VAL A 44 27.34 3.66 -17.61
N LEU A 45 28.38 4.21 -18.20
CA LEU A 45 28.80 3.91 -19.57
C LEU A 45 30.08 3.07 -19.50
N VAL A 46 30.14 1.96 -20.21
CA VAL A 46 31.37 1.17 -20.37
C VAL A 46 31.82 1.30 -21.82
N PRO A 47 33.06 1.74 -22.06
CA PRO A 47 33.60 1.84 -23.42
C PRO A 47 33.73 0.48 -24.10
N GLY A 48 33.24 0.36 -25.33
CA GLY A 48 33.39 -0.80 -26.18
C GLY A 48 32.11 -1.57 -26.49
N PRO A 49 32.09 -2.33 -27.58
CA PRO A 49 30.96 -3.13 -27.98
C PRO A 49 30.69 -4.23 -26.93
N GLY A 50 29.44 -4.32 -26.44
CA GLY A 50 29.04 -5.27 -25.41
C GLY A 50 29.28 -4.80 -23.96
N GLY A 51 29.62 -3.54 -23.75
CA GLY A 51 29.82 -2.96 -22.41
C GLY A 51 28.60 -3.02 -21.52
N ALA A 52 27.39 -2.86 -22.07
CA ALA A 52 26.12 -2.99 -21.37
C ALA A 52 25.91 -4.42 -20.82
N ASP A 53 26.29 -5.45 -21.55
CA ASP A 53 26.17 -6.85 -21.10
C ASP A 53 27.13 -7.16 -19.96
N VAL A 54 28.34 -6.60 -19.99
CA VAL A 54 29.35 -6.73 -18.91
C VAL A 54 28.84 -6.05 -17.64
N LEU A 55 28.24 -4.88 -17.76
CA LEU A 55 27.65 -4.17 -16.61
C LEU A 55 26.41 -4.86 -16.08
N ALA A 56 25.54 -5.41 -16.93
CA ALA A 56 24.38 -6.17 -16.51
C ALA A 56 24.79 -7.42 -15.72
N ALA A 57 25.79 -8.16 -16.20
CA ALA A 57 26.33 -9.32 -15.49
C ALA A 57 26.99 -8.90 -14.16
N TRP A 58 27.71 -7.78 -14.14
CA TRP A 58 28.31 -7.24 -12.92
C TRP A 58 27.26 -6.81 -11.90
N ALA A 59 26.21 -6.08 -12.33
CA ALA A 59 25.11 -5.63 -11.47
C ALA A 59 24.32 -6.80 -10.86
N GLU A 60 24.24 -7.94 -11.54
CA GLU A 60 23.61 -9.15 -11.03
C GLU A 60 24.44 -9.79 -9.90
N VAL A 61 25.74 -9.85 -10.05
CA VAL A 61 26.67 -10.38 -9.03
C VAL A 61 26.74 -9.47 -7.81
N HIS A 62 26.61 -8.15 -8.00
CA HIS A 62 26.81 -7.13 -6.94
C HIS A 62 25.50 -6.47 -6.51
N ARG A 63 24.38 -7.16 -6.64
CA ARG A 63 23.01 -6.64 -6.36
C ARG A 63 22.85 -6.05 -4.96
N GLU A 64 23.50 -6.63 -3.97
CA GLU A 64 23.47 -6.17 -2.58
C GLU A 64 24.20 -4.83 -2.42
N GLN A 65 25.37 -4.68 -3.05
CA GLN A 65 26.18 -3.45 -3.05
C GLN A 65 25.48 -2.32 -3.80
N MET A 66 24.74 -2.63 -4.89
CA MET A 66 23.90 -1.67 -5.59
C MET A 66 22.73 -1.18 -4.72
N GLY A 67 22.19 -2.04 -3.87
CA GLY A 67 21.18 -1.67 -2.87
C GLY A 67 21.73 -0.74 -1.79
N GLU A 68 22.99 -0.90 -1.39
CA GLU A 68 23.67 -0.02 -0.44
C GLU A 68 24.01 1.32 -1.06
N LEU A 69 24.50 1.33 -2.29
CA LEU A 69 24.77 2.57 -3.04
C LEU A 69 23.50 3.39 -3.25
N ARG A 70 22.36 2.77 -3.61
CA ARG A 70 21.06 3.45 -3.70
C ARG A 70 20.62 4.06 -2.37
N ARG A 71 20.86 3.37 -1.26
CA ARG A 71 20.55 3.89 0.09
C ARG A 71 21.43 5.07 0.46
N ASP A 72 22.72 4.99 0.18
CA ASP A 72 23.71 6.03 0.50
C ASP A 72 23.46 7.32 -0.31
N VAL A 73 23.16 7.17 -1.62
CA VAL A 73 22.80 8.31 -2.48
C VAL A 73 21.48 8.92 -2.07
N SER A 74 20.46 8.12 -1.72
CA SER A 74 19.16 8.63 -1.25
C SER A 74 19.23 9.32 0.12
N LEU A 75 20.17 8.91 1.00
CA LEU A 75 20.40 9.54 2.29
C LEU A 75 21.13 10.89 2.17
N ARG A 76 21.99 11.04 1.16
CA ARG A 76 22.79 12.25 0.95
C ARG A 76 22.18 13.26 0.01
N LEU A 77 21.12 12.86 -0.75
CA LEU A 77 20.33 13.72 -1.63
C LEU A 77 18.85 13.57 -1.34
N PRO A 78 18.36 14.09 -0.23
CA PRO A 78 16.93 13.99 0.09
C PRO A 78 16.02 14.70 -0.93
N SER A 79 16.56 15.68 -1.68
CA SER A 79 15.82 16.44 -2.70
C SER A 79 15.83 15.84 -4.10
N ALA A 80 16.63 14.80 -4.37
CA ALA A 80 16.69 14.15 -5.67
C ALA A 80 16.36 12.67 -5.56
N ARG A 81 15.37 12.19 -6.31
CA ARG A 81 15.11 10.75 -6.44
C ARG A 81 16.13 10.15 -7.40
N LEU A 82 16.89 9.17 -6.94
CA LEU A 82 17.67 8.31 -7.83
C LEU A 82 16.69 7.40 -8.55
N LEU A 83 16.43 7.66 -9.83
CA LEU A 83 15.46 6.91 -10.63
C LEU A 83 15.97 5.56 -11.05
N GLU A 84 17.15 5.53 -11.65
CA GLU A 84 17.66 4.32 -12.28
C GLU A 84 19.15 4.42 -12.57
N PHE A 85 19.87 3.28 -12.47
CA PHE A 85 21.14 3.13 -13.14
C PHE A 85 20.84 2.59 -14.53
N VAL A 86 21.02 3.42 -15.56
CA VAL A 86 20.90 2.99 -16.96
C VAL A 86 22.28 2.56 -17.42
N LEU A 87 22.38 1.33 -17.91
CA LEU A 87 23.60 0.75 -18.44
C LEU A 87 23.56 0.89 -19.96
N GLU A 88 24.48 1.67 -20.51
CA GLU A 88 24.56 1.92 -21.98
C GLU A 88 25.99 1.73 -22.46
N ASP A 89 26.14 1.36 -23.75
CA ASP A 89 27.43 1.37 -24.43
C ASP A 89 27.89 2.81 -24.66
N ALA A 90 29.15 3.12 -24.37
CA ALA A 90 29.71 4.45 -24.62
C ALA A 90 30.23 4.56 -26.05
N ASP A 91 29.85 5.64 -26.75
CA ASP A 91 30.47 5.99 -28.03
C ASP A 91 31.95 6.33 -27.87
N PRO A 92 32.81 5.94 -28.84
CA PRO A 92 34.23 6.32 -28.82
C PRO A 92 34.38 7.85 -28.87
N GLY A 93 34.82 8.45 -27.79
CA GLY A 93 35.02 9.89 -27.69
C GLY A 93 34.11 10.61 -26.68
N THR A 94 33.33 9.89 -25.90
CA THR A 94 32.52 10.47 -24.82
C THR A 94 33.41 11.10 -23.75
N GLU A 95 33.46 12.43 -23.68
CA GLU A 95 34.20 13.15 -22.63
C GLU A 95 33.43 13.10 -21.30
N PRO A 96 34.14 13.04 -20.15
CA PRO A 96 33.52 13.16 -18.85
C PRO A 96 32.88 14.55 -18.73
N ILE A 97 31.58 14.59 -18.42
CA ILE A 97 30.85 15.86 -18.29
C ILE A 97 31.13 16.43 -16.90
N SER A 98 31.62 17.68 -16.88
CA SER A 98 31.55 18.51 -15.68
C SER A 98 30.06 18.76 -15.37
N LEU A 99 29.65 18.43 -14.14
CA LEU A 99 28.30 18.72 -13.68
C LEU A 99 28.06 20.24 -13.78
N PRO A 100 26.89 20.70 -14.30
CA PRO A 100 26.62 22.11 -14.38
C PRO A 100 26.66 22.76 -13.00
N ASP A 101 27.40 23.85 -12.92
CA ASP A 101 27.53 24.71 -11.74
C ASP A 101 26.29 25.62 -11.65
N ASP A 102 25.12 25.02 -11.46
CA ASP A 102 23.84 25.71 -11.39
C ASP A 102 23.31 25.67 -9.96
N GLY A 103 23.49 26.77 -9.25
CA GLY A 103 22.97 27.00 -7.91
C GLY A 103 21.44 26.90 -7.75
N SER A 104 20.74 26.42 -8.80
CA SER A 104 19.27 26.22 -8.80
C SER A 104 18.82 24.94 -8.12
N LEU A 105 19.73 24.08 -7.66
CA LEU A 105 19.41 22.82 -6.98
C LEU A 105 19.25 22.93 -5.44
N ALA A 106 19.35 24.13 -4.89
CA ALA A 106 18.81 24.36 -3.55
C ALA A 106 17.26 24.32 -3.67
N ALA A 107 16.68 23.12 -3.77
CA ALA A 107 15.31 22.94 -3.36
C ALA A 107 15.23 23.56 -1.97
N GLU A 108 14.40 24.57 -1.78
CA GLU A 108 14.19 25.27 -0.53
C GLU A 108 14.01 24.23 0.57
N GLN A 109 15.06 24.00 1.35
CA GLN A 109 15.03 23.06 2.45
C GLN A 109 14.16 23.72 3.51
N LEU A 110 12.90 23.32 3.56
CA LEU A 110 11.97 23.86 4.54
C LEU A 110 12.46 23.50 5.95
N SER A 111 12.48 24.48 6.83
CA SER A 111 12.69 24.23 8.26
C SER A 111 11.56 23.35 8.82
N GLY A 112 11.83 22.65 9.93
CA GLY A 112 10.81 21.86 10.59
C GLY A 112 9.54 22.67 10.90
N ARG A 113 9.69 23.93 11.29
CA ARG A 113 8.59 24.86 11.54
C ARG A 113 7.76 25.13 10.28
N GLU A 114 8.39 25.32 9.13
CA GLU A 114 7.69 25.55 7.85
C GLU A 114 6.96 24.30 7.39
N ILE A 115 7.55 23.11 7.58
CA ILE A 115 6.90 21.83 7.28
C ILE A 115 5.61 21.68 8.11
N VAL A 116 5.68 21.92 9.42
CA VAL A 116 4.52 21.85 10.31
C VAL A 116 3.47 22.88 9.91
N THR A 117 3.86 24.13 9.64
CA THR A 117 2.94 25.21 9.27
C THR A 117 2.20 24.90 7.96
N LYS A 118 2.92 24.41 6.94
CA LYS A 118 2.30 23.98 5.66
C LYS A 118 1.37 22.79 5.87
N ALA A 119 1.77 21.80 6.69
CA ALA A 119 0.93 20.65 7.00
C ALA A 119 -0.41 21.08 7.64
N LEU A 120 -0.38 22.02 8.58
CA LEU A 120 -1.59 22.53 9.24
C LEU A 120 -2.47 23.37 8.31
N ALA A 121 -1.90 24.15 7.41
CA ALA A 121 -2.66 24.87 6.38
C ALA A 121 -3.42 23.89 5.48
N LEU A 122 -2.73 22.85 4.97
CA LEU A 122 -3.34 21.80 4.16
C LEU A 122 -4.41 21.01 4.93
N LEU A 123 -4.18 20.74 6.22
CA LEU A 123 -5.14 20.06 7.08
C LEU A 123 -6.45 20.87 7.20
N ARG A 124 -6.37 22.17 7.48
CA ARG A 124 -7.55 23.06 7.59
C ARG A 124 -8.36 23.11 6.30
N GLU A 125 -7.69 23.14 5.18
CA GLU A 125 -8.32 23.23 3.86
C GLU A 125 -8.99 21.93 3.42
N ASN A 126 -8.42 20.77 3.77
CA ASN A 126 -8.74 19.52 3.10
C ASN A 126 -9.31 18.41 4.01
N TYR A 127 -9.29 18.59 5.34
CA TYR A 127 -9.78 17.54 6.23
C TYR A 127 -11.30 17.41 6.18
N VAL A 128 -11.78 16.16 6.16
CA VAL A 128 -13.21 15.84 6.00
C VAL A 128 -14.13 16.43 7.09
N PHE A 129 -13.57 16.83 8.24
CA PHE A 129 -14.29 17.48 9.35
C PHE A 129 -13.65 18.84 9.69
N PRO A 130 -14.12 19.95 9.11
CA PRO A 130 -13.49 21.27 9.30
C PRO A 130 -13.34 21.70 10.76
N ASP A 131 -14.37 21.48 11.60
CA ASP A 131 -14.31 21.83 13.03
C ASP A 131 -13.23 21.02 13.78
N GLN A 132 -13.03 19.77 13.39
CA GLN A 132 -11.96 18.95 13.97
C GLN A 132 -10.59 19.38 13.45
N ALA A 133 -10.49 19.81 12.19
CA ALA A 133 -9.24 20.31 11.61
C ALA A 133 -8.71 21.49 12.43
N GLU A 134 -9.57 22.45 12.80
CA GLU A 134 -9.19 23.58 13.64
C GLU A 134 -8.71 23.15 15.04
N ARG A 135 -9.41 22.21 15.67
CA ARG A 135 -9.03 21.68 16.98
C ARG A 135 -7.67 20.96 16.92
N ILE A 136 -7.47 20.11 15.93
CA ILE A 136 -6.20 19.38 15.70
C ILE A 136 -5.08 20.38 15.45
N ALA A 137 -5.32 21.36 14.58
CA ALA A 137 -4.33 22.37 14.23
C ALA A 137 -3.92 23.20 15.45
N ALA A 138 -4.86 23.63 16.29
CA ALA A 138 -4.56 24.38 17.52
C ALA A 138 -3.70 23.57 18.51
N GLU A 139 -3.94 22.26 18.63
CA GLU A 139 -3.12 21.38 19.48
C GLU A 139 -1.68 21.27 18.94
N ILE A 140 -1.51 21.08 17.63
CA ILE A 140 -0.19 20.99 17.01
C ILE A 140 0.54 22.35 17.05
N GLU A 141 -0.17 23.47 16.88
CA GLU A 141 0.40 24.82 17.02
C GLU A 141 0.92 25.09 18.45
N ALA A 142 0.21 24.61 19.47
CA ALA A 142 0.68 24.69 20.85
C ALA A 142 1.99 23.91 21.05
N ARG A 143 2.10 22.71 20.49
CA ARG A 143 3.33 21.91 20.49
C ARG A 143 4.47 22.58 19.72
N LEU A 144 4.17 23.18 18.57
CA LEU A 144 5.13 23.94 17.77
C LEU A 144 5.67 25.14 18.56
N ALA A 145 4.80 25.82 19.30
CA ALA A 145 5.19 26.94 20.15
C ALA A 145 6.01 26.49 21.39
N ALA A 146 5.79 25.27 21.88
CA ALA A 146 6.57 24.67 22.96
C ALA A 146 7.96 24.16 22.49
N GLY A 147 8.23 24.10 21.17
CA GLY A 147 9.50 23.65 20.62
C GLY A 147 9.60 22.15 20.40
N ASP A 148 8.48 21.42 20.44
CA ASP A 148 8.45 19.94 20.29
C ASP A 148 9.03 19.45 18.94
N TYR A 149 9.12 20.34 17.96
CA TYR A 149 9.61 20.05 16.61
C TYR A 149 10.93 20.76 16.27
N ASP A 150 11.57 21.41 17.26
CA ASP A 150 12.81 22.15 17.03
C ASP A 150 14.00 21.19 16.92
N ASN A 151 14.89 21.47 15.98
CA ASN A 151 16.13 20.72 15.73
C ASN A 151 15.95 19.21 15.43
N LEU A 152 14.78 18.80 14.99
CA LEU A 152 14.54 17.43 14.51
C LEU A 152 14.99 17.29 13.07
N ASP A 153 15.58 16.13 12.73
CA ASP A 153 15.74 15.74 11.35
C ASP A 153 14.37 15.42 10.72
N GLU A 154 14.31 15.40 9.38
CA GLU A 154 13.07 15.24 8.63
C GLU A 154 12.34 13.92 8.93
N ILE A 155 13.08 12.83 9.21
CA ILE A 155 12.53 11.52 9.55
C ILE A 155 11.84 11.61 10.91
N THR A 156 12.56 12.05 11.93
CA THR A 156 12.07 12.20 13.30
C THR A 156 10.89 13.17 13.35
N LEU A 157 10.97 14.29 12.61
CA LEU A 157 9.88 15.27 12.51
C LEU A 157 8.61 14.64 11.96
N THR A 158 8.72 13.88 10.86
CA THR A 158 7.55 13.25 10.23
C THR A 158 6.94 12.14 11.10
N GLU A 159 7.76 11.41 11.86
CA GLU A 159 7.29 10.42 12.83
C GLU A 159 6.55 11.09 13.99
N HIS A 160 7.14 12.10 14.65
CA HIS A 160 6.53 12.82 15.77
C HIS A 160 5.25 13.55 15.34
N LEU A 161 5.29 14.26 14.21
CA LEU A 161 4.10 14.95 13.70
C LEU A 161 2.97 13.98 13.37
N THR A 162 3.29 12.82 12.81
CA THR A 162 2.30 11.74 12.56
C THR A 162 1.67 11.28 13.87
N GLU A 163 2.48 10.98 14.89
CA GLU A 163 2.00 10.52 16.19
C GLU A 163 1.06 11.55 16.83
N HIS A 164 1.47 12.82 16.84
CA HIS A 164 0.66 13.89 17.42
C HIS A 164 -0.64 14.15 16.63
N LEU A 165 -0.58 14.15 15.29
CA LEU A 165 -1.78 14.29 14.45
C LEU A 165 -2.77 13.14 14.70
N GLN A 166 -2.29 11.90 14.80
CA GLN A 166 -3.14 10.74 15.08
C GLN A 166 -3.68 10.76 16.52
N ALA A 167 -2.89 11.18 17.50
CA ALA A 167 -3.36 11.33 18.87
C ALA A 167 -4.47 12.37 18.98
N ALA A 168 -4.31 13.53 18.32
CA ALA A 168 -5.28 14.62 18.34
C ALA A 168 -6.58 14.30 17.57
N SER A 169 -6.48 13.53 16.46
CA SER A 169 -7.61 13.22 15.56
C SER A 169 -8.30 11.90 15.86
N GLY A 170 -7.59 10.92 16.42
CA GLY A 170 -8.03 9.52 16.43
C GLY A 170 -8.03 8.86 15.04
N ASP A 171 -7.48 9.52 14.02
CA ASP A 171 -7.51 9.04 12.64
C ASP A 171 -6.13 8.56 12.18
N LYS A 172 -5.96 7.25 12.05
CA LYS A 172 -4.71 6.61 11.62
C LYS A 172 -4.34 6.88 10.17
N HIS A 173 -5.29 7.39 9.37
CA HIS A 173 -5.02 7.82 8.00
C HIS A 173 -4.33 9.19 7.94
N LEU A 174 -4.52 10.06 8.94
CA LEU A 174 -3.87 11.36 9.02
C LEU A 174 -2.41 11.18 9.43
N ARG A 175 -1.49 11.31 8.47
CA ARG A 175 -0.07 11.03 8.69
C ARG A 175 0.86 11.72 7.71
N MET A 176 2.06 12.00 8.18
CA MET A 176 3.16 12.45 7.34
C MET A 176 3.84 11.28 6.64
N ARG A 177 4.40 11.50 5.48
CA ARG A 177 5.18 10.51 4.69
C ARG A 177 6.39 11.16 4.06
N LEU A 178 7.51 10.44 4.06
CA LEU A 178 8.66 10.80 3.25
C LEU A 178 8.48 10.20 1.86
N GLY A 179 8.58 11.03 0.84
CA GLY A 179 8.57 10.58 -0.55
C GLY A 179 9.85 9.81 -0.86
N GLY A 180 9.74 8.53 -1.25
CA GLY A 180 10.85 7.75 -1.80
C GLY A 180 11.35 6.54 -1.03
N GLY A 181 10.87 6.24 0.19
CA GLY A 181 11.25 5.05 0.93
C GLY A 181 10.08 4.10 1.20
N PRO A 182 10.31 2.77 1.31
CA PRO A 182 9.29 1.87 1.80
C PRO A 182 8.92 2.23 3.23
N SER A 183 7.63 2.38 3.51
CA SER A 183 7.13 2.67 4.85
C SER A 183 7.47 1.53 5.81
N ARG A 184 8.43 1.76 6.69
CA ARG A 184 8.71 0.85 7.80
C ARG A 184 7.65 1.07 8.88
N HIS A 185 6.63 0.24 8.93
CA HIS A 185 5.80 0.12 10.13
C HIS A 185 6.64 -0.50 11.25
N ARG A 186 7.18 0.34 12.13
CA ARG A 186 7.65 -0.09 13.43
C ARG A 186 6.45 -0.19 14.37
N ASN A 187 5.94 -1.40 14.58
CA ASN A 187 5.07 -1.68 15.72
C ASN A 187 5.90 -1.62 17.00
N GLY A 188 5.33 -1.00 18.04
CA GLY A 188 5.90 -0.80 19.38
C GLY A 188 6.32 -2.08 20.12
N PRO A 189 6.85 -1.97 21.37
CA PRO A 189 7.77 -2.93 21.94
C PRO A 189 7.09 -4.20 22.48
N GLY A 190 7.30 -5.31 21.80
CA GLY A 190 7.07 -6.65 22.32
C GLY A 190 8.40 -7.41 22.43
N ARG A 191 8.94 -7.55 23.64
CA ARG A 191 10.12 -8.40 23.91
C ARG A 191 9.75 -9.87 23.76
N GLY A 192 10.44 -10.62 22.89
CA GLY A 192 10.32 -12.08 22.79
C GLY A 192 11.27 -12.70 21.77
N ARG A 193 12.31 -13.29 22.27
CA ARG A 193 13.27 -14.32 21.81
C ARG A 193 13.35 -14.73 20.32
N LEU A 194 14.60 -14.76 19.90
CA LEU A 194 15.24 -15.17 18.66
C LEU A 194 14.89 -16.62 18.21
N GLY A 195 14.41 -16.74 16.98
CA GLY A 195 14.49 -17.91 16.14
C GLY A 195 14.96 -17.49 14.74
N PRO A 196 15.49 -18.35 13.87
CA PRO A 196 16.22 -17.95 12.67
C PRO A 196 15.31 -17.24 11.66
N ARG A 197 15.74 -16.04 11.26
CA ARG A 197 15.09 -15.18 10.27
C ARG A 197 15.04 -15.88 8.90
N ARG A 198 13.83 -16.17 8.44
CA ARG A 198 13.52 -16.17 7.01
C ARG A 198 13.04 -14.76 6.68
N GLU A 199 13.68 -14.15 5.70
CA GLU A 199 13.30 -12.84 5.17
C GLU A 199 11.86 -12.88 4.67
N SER A 200 11.01 -12.13 5.37
CA SER A 200 9.62 -11.95 4.99
C SER A 200 9.47 -10.67 4.19
N ALA A 201 8.85 -10.82 3.01
CA ALA A 201 8.44 -9.73 2.12
C ALA A 201 7.64 -8.64 2.86
N GLU A 202 7.81 -7.41 2.41
CA GLU A 202 7.21 -6.19 2.93
C GLU A 202 5.67 -6.20 2.90
N PRO A 203 5.01 -5.56 3.87
CA PRO A 203 3.55 -5.42 3.90
C PRO A 203 3.05 -4.47 2.81
N GLY A 204 1.87 -4.78 2.29
CA GLY A 204 1.18 -4.09 1.19
C GLY A 204 1.20 -2.57 1.28
N ARG A 205 1.58 -1.93 0.18
CA ARG A 205 1.55 -0.48 0.00
C ARG A 205 0.10 -0.01 -0.12
N ASP A 206 -0.22 1.02 0.63
CA ASP A 206 -1.47 1.77 0.53
C ASP A 206 -1.68 2.28 -0.91
N GLN A 207 -2.77 1.86 -1.55
CA GLN A 207 -3.10 2.17 -2.93
C GLN A 207 -3.91 3.47 -3.09
N SER A 208 -4.06 4.24 -2.00
CA SER A 208 -4.76 5.53 -2.03
C SER A 208 -3.98 6.68 -2.67
N ASP A 209 -2.80 6.39 -3.27
CA ASP A 209 -1.87 7.38 -3.82
C ASP A 209 -2.29 7.83 -5.23
N ARG A 210 -3.46 8.50 -5.33
CA ARG A 210 -3.83 9.30 -6.51
C ARG A 210 -3.85 10.78 -6.14
N GLY A 211 -2.65 11.32 -5.83
CA GLY A 211 -2.46 12.77 -5.87
C GLY A 211 -2.63 13.27 -7.30
N ARG A 212 -3.43 14.30 -7.49
CA ARG A 212 -3.44 15.06 -8.73
C ARG A 212 -2.08 15.72 -8.88
N ASP A 213 -1.21 15.13 -9.70
CA ASP A 213 -0.08 15.86 -10.25
C ASP A 213 -0.63 16.74 -11.37
N ALA A 214 -0.48 18.04 -11.14
CA ALA A 214 -0.47 19.19 -12.04
C ALA A 214 -1.06 19.06 -13.46
N GLU A 215 -1.79 20.04 -13.79
CA GLU A 215 -2.65 20.44 -14.89
C GLU A 215 -2.19 20.25 -16.34
N ASP A 216 -1.20 19.39 -16.69
CA ASP A 216 -0.74 19.26 -18.08
C ASP A 216 -0.62 17.85 -18.66
N SER A 217 -1.08 16.81 -17.94
CA SER A 217 -1.09 15.45 -18.48
C SER A 217 -2.48 14.80 -18.58
N ASP A 218 -3.53 15.58 -18.62
CA ASP A 218 -4.94 15.11 -18.60
C ASP A 218 -5.46 14.63 -19.96
N GLY A 219 -4.57 14.35 -20.91
CA GLY A 219 -4.96 13.68 -22.14
C GLY A 219 -5.19 12.18 -21.96
N PRO A 220 -6.00 11.53 -22.82
CA PRO A 220 -6.26 10.09 -22.80
C PRO A 220 -4.98 9.23 -22.74
N ALA A 221 -3.89 9.68 -23.35
CA ALA A 221 -2.59 9.01 -23.35
C ALA A 221 -1.90 9.01 -21.98
N GLY A 222 -2.03 10.10 -21.21
CA GLY A 222 -1.48 10.17 -19.85
C GLY A 222 -2.22 9.26 -18.87
N HIS A 223 -3.54 9.19 -18.99
CA HIS A 223 -4.37 8.26 -18.20
C HIS A 223 -4.02 6.79 -18.51
N GLU A 224 -3.82 6.44 -19.78
CA GLU A 224 -3.45 5.09 -20.19
C GLU A 224 -2.05 4.70 -19.66
N ALA A 225 -1.07 5.60 -19.75
CA ALA A 225 0.27 5.37 -19.23
C ALA A 225 0.29 5.17 -17.71
N ARG A 226 -0.47 5.99 -16.96
CA ARG A 226 -0.62 5.83 -15.51
C ARG A 226 -1.28 4.48 -15.16
N ARG A 227 -2.33 4.11 -15.88
CA ARG A 227 -3.02 2.83 -15.71
C ARG A 227 -2.09 1.65 -15.98
N LEU A 228 -1.28 1.73 -17.03
CA LEU A 228 -0.31 0.68 -17.38
C LEU A 228 0.76 0.54 -16.29
N LYS A 229 1.35 1.65 -15.82
CA LYS A 229 2.32 1.64 -14.71
C LYS A 229 1.71 1.05 -13.43
N MET A 230 0.47 1.44 -13.10
CA MET A 230 -0.22 0.90 -11.95
C MET A 230 -0.49 -0.59 -12.09
N ARG A 231 -0.93 -1.04 -13.27
CA ARG A 231 -1.14 -2.46 -13.56
C ARG A 231 0.16 -3.28 -13.45
N GLN A 232 1.27 -2.76 -13.96
CA GLN A 232 2.58 -3.40 -13.83
C GLN A 232 2.99 -3.52 -12.35
N ARG A 233 2.87 -2.43 -11.58
CA ARG A 233 3.22 -2.42 -10.16
C ARG A 233 2.36 -3.40 -9.35
N VAL A 234 1.05 -3.36 -9.54
CA VAL A 234 0.09 -4.24 -8.85
C VAL A 234 0.25 -5.70 -9.31
N GLY A 235 0.65 -5.91 -10.57
CA GLY A 235 0.94 -7.23 -11.12
C GLY A 235 2.13 -7.92 -10.44
N LEU A 236 3.13 -7.18 -9.95
CA LEU A 236 4.25 -7.72 -9.19
C LEU A 236 3.80 -8.36 -7.86
N ASP A 237 2.71 -7.87 -7.28
CA ASP A 237 2.10 -8.40 -6.06
C ASP A 237 0.90 -9.31 -6.37
N ASN A 238 0.83 -9.84 -7.62
CA ASN A 238 -0.24 -10.69 -8.09
C ASN A 238 -1.64 -10.11 -7.81
N PHE A 239 -1.83 -8.80 -8.04
CA PHE A 239 -3.08 -8.06 -7.81
C PHE A 239 -3.62 -8.16 -6.37
N GLY A 240 -2.73 -8.30 -5.40
CA GLY A 240 -3.07 -8.44 -3.98
C GLY A 240 -3.43 -9.88 -3.55
N ILE A 241 -3.46 -10.83 -4.48
CA ILE A 241 -3.81 -12.24 -4.21
C ILE A 241 -2.51 -13.02 -3.93
N ARG A 242 -2.28 -13.37 -2.68
CA ARG A 242 -1.06 -14.07 -2.26
C ARG A 242 -1.15 -15.59 -2.45
N ARG A 243 -2.33 -16.18 -2.20
CA ARG A 243 -2.55 -17.64 -2.23
C ARG A 243 -4.00 -17.94 -2.59
N ILE A 244 -4.17 -18.95 -3.40
CA ILE A 244 -5.45 -19.59 -3.71
C ILE A 244 -5.25 -21.07 -3.49
N GLU A 245 -6.11 -21.71 -2.72
CA GLU A 245 -5.96 -23.12 -2.41
C GLU A 245 -7.31 -23.80 -2.18
N ARG A 246 -7.40 -25.07 -2.57
CA ARG A 246 -8.42 -26.00 -2.11
C ARG A 246 -7.83 -26.82 -0.99
N LEU A 247 -8.28 -26.57 0.22
CA LEU A 247 -7.92 -27.35 1.42
C LEU A 247 -8.67 -28.68 1.46
N ASP A 248 -8.21 -29.59 2.34
CA ASP A 248 -8.92 -30.85 2.62
C ASP A 248 -10.35 -30.58 3.08
N GLY A 249 -11.26 -31.50 2.79
CA GLY A 249 -12.70 -31.29 2.98
C GLY A 249 -13.31 -30.34 1.95
N ASN A 250 -12.60 -30.06 0.85
CA ASN A 250 -13.05 -29.18 -0.23
C ASN A 250 -13.43 -27.76 0.26
N VAL A 251 -12.61 -27.18 1.13
CA VAL A 251 -12.72 -25.80 1.61
C VAL A 251 -11.83 -24.90 0.74
N GLY A 252 -12.38 -23.82 0.22
CA GLY A 252 -11.62 -22.79 -0.51
C GLY A 252 -10.87 -21.88 0.45
N TYR A 253 -9.66 -21.48 0.09
CA TYR A 253 -8.86 -20.52 0.84
C TYR A 253 -8.26 -19.46 -0.09
N LEU A 254 -8.45 -18.19 0.26
CA LEU A 254 -7.92 -17.03 -0.44
C LEU A 254 -7.14 -16.15 0.55
N ASP A 255 -5.82 -15.98 0.37
CA ASP A 255 -5.03 -14.95 1.08
C ASP A 255 -4.98 -13.69 0.21
N VAL A 256 -5.69 -12.66 0.64
CA VAL A 256 -5.85 -11.39 -0.09
C VAL A 256 -5.24 -10.27 0.73
N GLN A 257 -4.13 -9.70 0.26
CA GLN A 257 -3.36 -8.68 0.98
C GLN A 257 -3.61 -7.25 0.50
N GLY A 258 -4.36 -7.08 -0.58
CA GLY A 258 -4.74 -5.79 -1.12
C GLY A 258 -5.93 -5.88 -2.06
N LEU A 259 -6.65 -4.78 -2.22
CA LEU A 259 -7.88 -4.66 -3.00
C LEU A 259 -7.69 -3.58 -4.09
N PRO A 260 -6.90 -3.88 -5.16
CA PRO A 260 -6.64 -2.89 -6.21
C PRO A 260 -7.90 -2.54 -6.99
N PRO A 261 -7.88 -1.42 -7.77
CA PRO A 261 -9.01 -1.00 -8.57
C PRO A 261 -9.57 -2.11 -9.47
N ALA A 262 -10.89 -2.20 -9.55
CA ALA A 262 -11.61 -3.22 -10.29
C ALA A 262 -11.18 -3.31 -11.77
N GLU A 263 -10.93 -2.15 -12.41
CA GLU A 263 -10.46 -2.07 -13.80
C GLU A 263 -9.10 -2.73 -14.03
N ILE A 264 -8.27 -2.85 -12.96
CA ILE A 264 -6.93 -3.42 -13.02
C ILE A 264 -6.96 -4.88 -12.56
N ALA A 265 -7.63 -5.17 -11.45
CA ALA A 265 -7.62 -6.48 -10.80
C ALA A 265 -8.72 -7.42 -11.28
N GLY A 266 -9.71 -6.94 -12.02
CA GLY A 266 -10.91 -7.71 -12.40
C GLY A 266 -10.63 -9.11 -12.95
N PRO A 267 -9.74 -9.27 -13.94
CA PRO A 267 -9.40 -10.60 -14.48
C PRO A 267 -8.79 -11.55 -13.42
N ALA A 268 -7.94 -11.05 -12.53
CA ALA A 268 -7.32 -11.85 -11.47
C ALA A 268 -8.33 -12.27 -10.41
N VAL A 269 -9.23 -11.36 -10.02
CA VAL A 269 -10.32 -11.64 -9.08
C VAL A 269 -11.28 -12.68 -9.65
N ALA A 270 -11.67 -12.54 -10.93
CA ALA A 270 -12.51 -13.51 -11.61
C ALA A 270 -11.90 -14.92 -11.62
N ALA A 271 -10.60 -15.02 -11.95
CA ALA A 271 -9.88 -16.29 -11.94
C ALA A 271 -9.81 -16.90 -10.54
N ALA A 272 -9.54 -16.08 -9.52
CA ALA A 272 -9.51 -16.53 -8.11
C ALA A 272 -10.86 -17.09 -7.66
N MET A 273 -11.93 -16.39 -7.95
CA MET A 273 -13.29 -16.79 -7.58
C MET A 273 -13.75 -18.05 -8.33
N GLU A 274 -13.38 -18.20 -9.62
CA GLU A 274 -13.68 -19.39 -10.38
C GLU A 274 -12.97 -20.64 -9.82
N LEU A 275 -11.71 -20.51 -9.37
CA LEU A 275 -10.96 -21.62 -8.76
C LEU A 275 -11.58 -22.12 -7.46
N VAL A 276 -12.27 -21.27 -6.69
CA VAL A 276 -12.91 -21.64 -5.44
C VAL A 276 -14.42 -21.88 -5.59
N ALA A 277 -15.00 -21.62 -6.76
CA ALA A 277 -16.44 -21.69 -6.98
C ALA A 277 -17.06 -23.05 -6.64
N GLY A 278 -16.32 -24.14 -6.79
CA GLY A 278 -16.76 -25.51 -6.51
C GLY A 278 -16.56 -25.98 -5.05
N THR A 279 -16.06 -25.13 -4.13
CA THR A 279 -15.80 -25.53 -2.74
C THR A 279 -17.06 -25.43 -1.87
N TYR A 280 -17.13 -26.21 -0.80
CA TYR A 280 -18.30 -26.24 0.13
C TYR A 280 -18.31 -25.07 1.12
N ALA A 281 -17.15 -24.54 1.47
CA ALA A 281 -16.99 -23.35 2.30
C ALA A 281 -15.81 -22.53 1.79
N LEU A 282 -15.78 -21.23 2.08
CA LEU A 282 -14.72 -20.31 1.65
C LEU A 282 -14.15 -19.56 2.84
N ILE A 283 -12.82 -19.56 2.96
CA ILE A 283 -12.07 -18.75 3.91
C ILE A 283 -11.34 -17.66 3.13
N ILE A 284 -11.58 -16.39 3.48
CA ILE A 284 -10.89 -15.23 2.92
C ILE A 284 -10.01 -14.64 4.01
N ASP A 285 -8.70 -14.73 3.86
CA ASP A 285 -7.73 -14.25 4.83
C ASP A 285 -7.32 -12.81 4.54
N LEU A 286 -7.80 -11.89 5.36
CA LEU A 286 -7.48 -10.47 5.34
C LEU A 286 -6.58 -10.02 6.49
N ARG A 287 -6.00 -10.94 7.27
CA ARG A 287 -5.15 -10.60 8.43
C ARG A 287 -3.95 -9.72 8.09
N ARG A 288 -3.54 -9.67 6.83
CA ARG A 288 -2.44 -8.86 6.30
C ARG A 288 -2.90 -7.85 5.24
N ASN A 289 -4.20 -7.61 5.15
CA ASN A 289 -4.77 -6.69 4.14
C ASN A 289 -4.70 -5.25 4.65
N GLY A 290 -3.93 -4.41 3.96
CA GLY A 290 -3.80 -2.98 4.26
C GLY A 290 -4.85 -2.10 3.60
N GLY A 291 -5.81 -2.69 2.87
CA GLY A 291 -6.85 -1.94 2.18
C GLY A 291 -6.73 -1.94 0.67
N GLY A 292 -7.29 -0.92 0.05
CA GLY A 292 -7.31 -0.75 -1.38
C GLY A 292 -8.39 0.21 -1.87
N SER A 293 -8.79 0.05 -3.13
CA SER A 293 -9.76 0.91 -3.78
C SER A 293 -11.20 0.49 -3.44
N PRO A 294 -12.13 1.43 -3.20
CA PRO A 294 -13.53 1.12 -2.93
C PRO A 294 -14.23 0.33 -4.05
N ASP A 295 -13.88 0.58 -5.30
CA ASP A 295 -14.38 -0.20 -6.44
C ASP A 295 -13.79 -1.62 -6.47
N GLY A 296 -12.55 -1.81 -6.01
CA GLY A 296 -11.95 -3.12 -5.76
C GLY A 296 -12.68 -3.89 -4.66
N VAL A 297 -13.04 -3.23 -3.55
CA VAL A 297 -13.90 -3.80 -2.50
C VAL A 297 -15.25 -4.22 -3.08
N ALA A 298 -15.93 -3.31 -3.81
CA ALA A 298 -17.21 -3.60 -4.42
C ALA A 298 -17.13 -4.78 -5.41
N LEU A 299 -16.04 -4.92 -6.17
CA LEU A 299 -15.83 -6.06 -7.07
C LEU A 299 -15.75 -7.38 -6.29
N TRP A 300 -14.90 -7.48 -5.27
CA TRP A 300 -14.77 -8.68 -4.46
C TRP A 300 -16.08 -9.05 -3.76
N CYS A 301 -16.75 -8.08 -3.12
CA CYS A 301 -18.06 -8.29 -2.51
C CYS A 301 -19.07 -8.81 -3.52
N SER A 302 -19.06 -8.30 -4.76
CA SER A 302 -20.05 -8.67 -5.78
C SER A 302 -20.05 -10.15 -6.12
N TYR A 303 -18.92 -10.84 -5.99
CA TYR A 303 -18.87 -12.30 -6.17
C TYR A 303 -19.60 -13.08 -5.07
N LEU A 304 -19.88 -12.44 -3.93
CA LEU A 304 -20.51 -13.06 -2.76
C LEU A 304 -22.02 -12.75 -2.68
N PHE A 305 -22.55 -11.93 -3.58
CA PHE A 305 -23.95 -11.52 -3.62
C PHE A 305 -24.61 -11.87 -4.95
N PRO A 306 -25.94 -12.05 -4.99
CA PRO A 306 -26.68 -12.31 -6.24
C PRO A 306 -26.61 -11.13 -7.22
N GLU A 307 -27.13 -11.33 -8.43
CA GLU A 307 -27.19 -10.28 -9.46
C GLU A 307 -28.08 -9.08 -9.08
N LYS A 308 -29.01 -9.28 -8.14
CA LYS A 308 -29.82 -8.18 -7.64
C LYS A 308 -28.93 -7.09 -7.04
N PRO A 309 -29.10 -5.82 -7.43
CA PRO A 309 -28.29 -4.73 -6.90
C PRO A 309 -28.31 -4.67 -5.38
N THR A 310 -27.14 -4.74 -4.78
CA THR A 310 -26.92 -4.63 -3.33
C THR A 310 -26.08 -3.40 -3.08
N HIS A 311 -26.54 -2.51 -2.20
CA HIS A 311 -25.81 -1.29 -1.83
C HIS A 311 -24.78 -1.63 -0.74
N PHE A 312 -23.52 -1.39 -1.02
CA PHE A 312 -22.42 -1.77 -0.14
C PHE A 312 -21.94 -0.64 0.77
N ASN A 313 -21.64 0.52 0.16
CA ASN A 313 -21.04 1.64 0.88
C ASN A 313 -21.33 2.96 0.17
N ASP A 314 -21.40 4.05 0.93
CA ASP A 314 -21.39 5.42 0.45
C ASP A 314 -20.08 6.08 0.85
N ILE A 315 -19.49 6.87 -0.03
CA ILE A 315 -18.35 7.73 0.29
C ILE A 315 -18.76 9.18 0.09
N PHE A 316 -18.87 9.91 1.19
CA PHE A 316 -19.12 11.35 1.17
C PHE A 316 -17.80 12.10 1.02
N HIS A 317 -17.72 12.97 0.01
CA HIS A 317 -16.58 13.83 -0.28
C HIS A 317 -16.84 15.23 0.26
N ALA A 318 -16.02 15.70 1.21
CA ALA A 318 -16.23 16.98 1.86
C ALA A 318 -15.90 18.17 0.94
N ASP A 319 -14.97 17.99 0.01
CA ASP A 319 -14.53 19.01 -0.95
C ASP A 319 -15.59 19.38 -2.00
N THR A 320 -16.43 18.41 -2.39
CA THR A 320 -17.48 18.61 -3.38
C THR A 320 -18.88 18.60 -2.78
N GLY A 321 -19.05 18.10 -1.56
CA GLY A 321 -20.34 17.84 -0.94
C GLY A 321 -21.11 16.67 -1.56
N GLU A 322 -20.47 15.89 -2.44
CA GLU A 322 -21.09 14.78 -3.16
C GLU A 322 -20.93 13.46 -2.42
N THR A 323 -21.88 12.55 -2.64
CA THR A 323 -21.83 11.17 -2.16
C THR A 323 -21.72 10.23 -3.34
N ARG A 324 -20.62 9.46 -3.39
CA ARG A 324 -20.46 8.38 -4.35
C ARG A 324 -20.94 7.07 -3.73
N GLN A 325 -21.87 6.40 -4.42
CA GLN A 325 -22.42 5.12 -3.99
C GLN A 325 -21.68 3.94 -4.61
N PHE A 326 -21.47 2.89 -3.84
CA PHE A 326 -20.86 1.64 -4.29
C PHE A 326 -21.87 0.50 -4.18
N TRP A 327 -22.17 -0.10 -5.32
CA TRP A 327 -23.16 -1.15 -5.48
C TRP A 327 -22.53 -2.42 -6.03
N SER A 328 -23.20 -3.56 -5.85
CA SER A 328 -22.81 -4.80 -6.49
C SER A 328 -22.81 -4.66 -8.02
N TYR A 329 -21.79 -5.24 -8.66
CA TYR A 329 -21.72 -5.30 -10.12
C TYR A 329 -22.81 -6.27 -10.64
N PRO A 330 -23.67 -5.84 -11.57
CA PRO A 330 -24.75 -6.67 -12.08
C PRO A 330 -24.22 -7.83 -12.94
N TYR A 331 -23.11 -7.61 -13.64
CA TYR A 331 -22.42 -8.62 -14.44
C TYR A 331 -21.00 -8.84 -13.92
N LEU A 332 -20.63 -10.12 -13.78
CA LEU A 332 -19.29 -10.56 -13.41
C LEU A 332 -18.90 -11.73 -14.32
N PRO A 333 -17.65 -11.80 -14.78
CA PRO A 333 -17.16 -12.99 -15.44
C PRO A 333 -17.00 -14.14 -14.44
N GLY A 334 -17.38 -15.36 -14.83
CA GLY A 334 -17.26 -16.54 -13.96
C GLY A 334 -18.40 -16.69 -12.96
N SER A 335 -18.17 -17.51 -11.96
CA SER A 335 -19.18 -17.96 -11.00
C SER A 335 -19.23 -17.11 -9.75
N ARG A 336 -20.44 -16.82 -9.25
CA ARG A 336 -20.64 -16.23 -7.91
C ARG A 336 -20.63 -17.30 -6.84
N TYR A 337 -20.22 -16.92 -5.65
CA TYR A 337 -20.21 -17.79 -4.47
C TYR A 337 -21.34 -17.42 -3.52
N LEU A 338 -22.53 -18.02 -3.66
CA LEU A 338 -23.77 -17.53 -3.05
C LEU A 338 -24.19 -18.28 -1.78
N ASP A 339 -24.57 -19.54 -1.90
CA ASP A 339 -25.34 -20.27 -0.89
C ASP A 339 -24.49 -21.09 0.09
N ARG A 340 -23.24 -20.74 0.24
CA ARG A 340 -22.27 -21.44 1.07
C ARG A 340 -21.65 -20.50 2.07
N PRO A 341 -21.17 -20.98 3.22
CA PRO A 341 -20.57 -20.15 4.24
C PRO A 341 -19.27 -19.49 3.75
N VAL A 342 -19.10 -18.26 4.18
CA VAL A 342 -17.87 -17.48 3.97
C VAL A 342 -17.38 -17.02 5.33
N TYR A 343 -16.11 -17.31 5.61
CA TYR A 343 -15.38 -16.91 6.80
C TYR A 343 -14.31 -15.91 6.42
N VAL A 344 -14.23 -14.76 7.09
CA VAL A 344 -13.23 -13.74 6.82
C VAL A 344 -12.32 -13.60 8.01
N LEU A 345 -11.01 -13.82 7.80
CA LEU A 345 -10.03 -13.72 8.86
C LEU A 345 -9.50 -12.30 9.00
N THR A 346 -9.50 -11.79 10.22
CA THR A 346 -9.03 -10.43 10.53
C THR A 346 -7.91 -10.40 11.56
N SER A 347 -7.16 -9.31 11.57
CA SER A 347 -6.22 -8.95 12.62
C SER A 347 -6.24 -7.44 12.86
N SER A 348 -5.55 -6.97 13.89
CA SER A 348 -5.33 -5.54 14.14
C SER A 348 -4.61 -4.79 13.00
N ARG A 349 -4.06 -5.52 12.01
CA ARG A 349 -3.44 -4.97 10.79
C ARG A 349 -4.37 -4.89 9.60
N THR A 350 -5.54 -5.56 9.65
CA THR A 350 -6.59 -5.38 8.64
C THR A 350 -7.06 -3.94 8.68
N PHE A 351 -6.99 -3.22 7.53
CA PHE A 351 -7.15 -1.77 7.54
C PHE A 351 -7.87 -1.24 6.30
N SER A 352 -8.51 -0.05 6.42
CA SER A 352 -9.08 0.71 5.29
C SER A 352 -10.03 -0.12 4.42
N GLY A 353 -9.79 -0.28 3.11
CA GLY A 353 -10.62 -1.10 2.22
C GLY A 353 -10.77 -2.56 2.67
N GLY A 354 -9.79 -3.13 3.41
CA GLY A 354 -9.93 -4.45 4.04
C GLY A 354 -11.00 -4.47 5.13
N GLU A 355 -11.11 -3.37 5.87
CA GLU A 355 -12.17 -3.20 6.87
C GLU A 355 -13.54 -2.93 6.21
N ASP A 356 -13.56 -2.14 5.12
CA ASP A 356 -14.77 -1.92 4.32
C ASP A 356 -15.36 -3.25 3.83
N PHE A 357 -14.51 -4.14 3.33
CA PHE A 357 -14.92 -5.49 2.93
C PHE A 357 -15.53 -6.27 4.10
N CYS A 358 -14.86 -6.30 5.26
CA CYS A 358 -15.36 -6.99 6.45
C CYS A 358 -16.68 -6.38 6.96
N TYR A 359 -16.73 -5.04 7.08
CA TYR A 359 -17.88 -4.32 7.58
C TYR A 359 -19.10 -4.50 6.69
N THR A 360 -18.90 -4.44 5.37
CA THR A 360 -19.97 -4.67 4.38
C THR A 360 -20.53 -6.08 4.49
N LEU A 361 -19.67 -7.11 4.53
CA LEU A 361 -20.14 -8.50 4.60
C LEU A 361 -20.81 -8.82 5.92
N GLN A 362 -20.28 -8.32 7.04
CA GLN A 362 -20.85 -8.48 8.36
C GLN A 362 -22.22 -7.80 8.47
N SER A 363 -22.30 -6.51 8.06
CA SER A 363 -23.53 -5.73 8.14
C SER A 363 -24.67 -6.32 7.29
N LEU A 364 -24.32 -6.96 6.18
CA LEU A 364 -25.28 -7.63 5.28
C LEU A 364 -25.51 -9.11 5.64
N GLY A 365 -24.88 -9.62 6.69
CA GLY A 365 -25.03 -11.00 7.15
C GLY A 365 -24.49 -12.03 6.16
N ARG A 366 -23.49 -11.69 5.32
CA ARG A 366 -22.99 -12.55 4.25
C ARG A 366 -21.81 -13.42 4.66
N ALA A 367 -21.01 -12.97 5.61
CA ALA A 367 -19.85 -13.70 6.09
C ALA A 367 -19.74 -13.60 7.61
N GLU A 368 -19.10 -14.59 8.22
CA GLU A 368 -18.67 -14.57 9.62
C GLU A 368 -17.24 -14.00 9.69
N ILE A 369 -17.03 -12.99 10.51
CA ILE A 369 -15.73 -12.37 10.73
C ILE A 369 -15.07 -13.05 11.94
N ILE A 370 -13.86 -13.59 11.73
CA ILE A 370 -13.13 -14.36 12.74
C ILE A 370 -11.75 -13.76 12.93
N GLY A 371 -11.35 -13.47 14.18
CA GLY A 371 -10.03 -12.97 14.48
C GLY A 371 -10.00 -11.85 15.49
N GLU A 372 -9.12 -10.87 15.27
CA GLU A 372 -8.99 -9.67 16.10
C GLU A 372 -9.83 -8.51 15.53
N THR A 373 -10.16 -7.56 16.40
CA THR A 373 -10.70 -6.25 15.97
C THR A 373 -9.70 -5.58 15.04
N THR A 374 -10.19 -5.01 13.94
CA THR A 374 -9.38 -4.39 12.90
C THR A 374 -8.81 -3.02 13.27
N GLY A 375 -8.07 -2.38 12.39
CA GLY A 375 -7.29 -1.18 12.68
C GLY A 375 -8.07 0.11 12.93
N GLY A 376 -9.30 0.24 12.42
CA GLY A 376 -10.18 1.39 12.65
C GLY A 376 -9.92 2.60 11.75
N GLY A 377 -9.80 2.39 10.43
CA GLY A 377 -9.63 3.46 9.44
C GLY A 377 -10.70 3.45 8.36
N ALA A 378 -11.63 4.41 8.39
CA ALA A 378 -12.78 4.49 7.48
C ALA A 378 -12.77 5.72 6.56
N HIS A 379 -11.73 6.53 6.62
CA HIS A 379 -11.70 7.80 5.90
C HIS A 379 -10.71 7.75 4.72
N PRO A 380 -11.19 7.77 3.45
CA PRO A 380 -10.32 7.88 2.29
C PRO A 380 -9.42 9.11 2.35
N THR A 381 -8.13 8.92 2.00
CA THR A 381 -7.11 9.96 2.07
C THR A 381 -6.58 10.34 0.71
N ARG A 382 -6.12 11.61 0.60
CA ARG A 382 -5.24 12.07 -0.48
C ARG A 382 -3.89 12.51 0.08
N PRO A 383 -2.78 12.24 -0.62
CA PRO A 383 -1.50 12.83 -0.29
C PRO A 383 -1.43 14.27 -0.80
N PHE A 384 -0.94 15.17 0.03
CA PHE A 384 -0.65 16.56 -0.33
C PHE A 384 0.84 16.82 -0.17
N PRO A 385 1.53 17.36 -1.19
CA PRO A 385 2.95 17.66 -1.12
C PRO A 385 3.19 18.86 -0.20
N ILE A 386 4.19 18.74 0.68
CA ILE A 386 4.69 19.83 1.52
C ILE A 386 6.03 20.31 0.97
N SER A 387 6.92 19.38 0.64
CA SER A 387 8.18 19.60 -0.05
C SER A 387 8.41 18.49 -1.09
N ALA A 388 9.53 18.54 -1.79
CA ALA A 388 9.91 17.47 -2.72
C ALA A 388 9.98 16.08 -2.05
N ALA A 389 10.30 16.04 -0.73
CA ALA A 389 10.49 14.80 0.02
C ALA A 389 9.35 14.49 1.00
N VAL A 390 8.55 15.48 1.41
CA VAL A 390 7.55 15.33 2.49
C VAL A 390 6.14 15.53 1.96
N HIS A 391 5.25 14.61 2.30
CA HIS A 391 3.83 14.67 2.01
C HIS A 391 3.02 14.45 3.28
N ILE A 392 1.82 15.02 3.33
CA ILE A 392 0.82 14.69 4.34
C ILE A 392 -0.36 13.97 3.70
N GLY A 393 -0.74 12.80 4.25
CA GLY A 393 -1.98 12.12 3.90
C GLY A 393 -3.13 12.69 4.71
N ILE A 394 -4.12 13.32 4.05
CA ILE A 394 -5.25 13.94 4.71
C ILE A 394 -6.54 13.23 4.32
N PRO A 395 -7.32 12.72 5.29
CA PRO A 395 -8.68 12.25 5.08
C PRO A 395 -9.58 13.37 4.52
N HIS A 396 -10.04 13.20 3.29
CA HIS A 396 -10.87 14.18 2.57
C HIS A 396 -12.31 13.70 2.35
N ALA A 397 -12.56 12.43 2.67
CA ALA A 397 -13.84 11.77 2.50
C ALA A 397 -14.11 10.83 3.67
N ARG A 398 -15.35 10.35 3.81
CA ARG A 398 -15.73 9.37 4.84
C ARG A 398 -16.65 8.31 4.26
N SER A 399 -16.44 7.06 4.66
CA SER A 399 -17.37 5.96 4.39
C SER A 399 -18.62 6.09 5.26
N ILE A 400 -19.77 5.68 4.71
CA ILE A 400 -21.06 5.61 5.42
C ILE A 400 -21.76 4.32 4.96
N SER A 401 -21.90 3.37 5.87
CA SER A 401 -22.64 2.15 5.55
C SER A 401 -24.13 2.44 5.35
N PRO A 402 -24.75 2.02 4.26
CA PRO A 402 -26.20 2.20 4.03
C PRO A 402 -27.06 1.36 4.99
N VAL A 403 -26.46 0.37 5.68
CA VAL A 403 -27.16 -0.50 6.63
C VAL A 403 -27.14 0.11 8.03
N THR A 404 -25.97 0.59 8.50
CA THR A 404 -25.81 1.07 9.88
C THR A 404 -25.86 2.60 10.01
N GLY A 405 -25.74 3.33 8.91
CA GLY A 405 -25.63 4.80 8.89
C GLY A 405 -24.31 5.34 9.45
N THR A 406 -23.36 4.45 9.78
CA THR A 406 -22.08 4.80 10.38
C THR A 406 -20.93 4.03 9.69
N ASN A 407 -19.75 3.96 10.30
CA ASN A 407 -18.58 3.26 9.81
C ASN A 407 -17.72 2.73 10.97
N TRP A 408 -16.57 2.16 10.64
CA TRP A 408 -15.61 1.54 11.59
C TRP A 408 -14.48 2.48 12.04
N GLN A 409 -14.58 3.80 11.80
CA GLN A 409 -13.54 4.74 12.19
C GLN A 409 -13.26 4.71 13.69
N GLY A 410 -12.00 4.53 14.07
CA GLY A 410 -11.53 4.51 15.45
C GLY A 410 -11.88 3.24 16.24
N THR A 411 -12.95 2.53 15.87
CA THR A 411 -13.40 1.31 16.58
C THR A 411 -12.89 0.02 15.94
N GLY A 412 -12.64 0.03 14.63
CA GLY A 412 -12.41 -1.17 13.85
C GLY A 412 -13.70 -1.99 13.63
N VAL A 413 -13.57 -3.07 12.88
CA VAL A 413 -14.60 -4.10 12.74
C VAL A 413 -14.38 -5.11 13.86
N VAL A 414 -15.36 -5.24 14.75
CA VAL A 414 -15.32 -6.24 15.83
C VAL A 414 -15.71 -7.59 15.21
N PRO A 415 -14.91 -8.66 15.38
CA PRO A 415 -15.22 -9.96 14.81
C PRO A 415 -16.44 -10.60 15.48
N ASP A 416 -17.18 -11.40 14.72
CA ASP A 416 -18.30 -12.22 15.24
C ASP A 416 -17.78 -13.32 16.16
N THR A 417 -16.63 -13.94 15.78
CA THR A 417 -15.91 -14.92 16.57
C THR A 417 -14.51 -14.37 16.91
N PRO A 418 -14.30 -13.84 18.12
CA PRO A 418 -13.00 -13.36 18.56
C PRO A 418 -11.97 -14.48 18.67
N ALA A 419 -10.80 -14.29 18.10
CA ALA A 419 -9.65 -15.20 18.20
C ALA A 419 -8.34 -14.43 18.01
N PRO A 420 -7.22 -14.85 18.61
CA PRO A 420 -5.90 -14.35 18.26
C PRO A 420 -5.63 -14.54 16.76
N ALA A 421 -4.95 -13.57 16.14
CA ALA A 421 -4.73 -13.59 14.69
C ALA A 421 -4.04 -14.87 14.18
N ASP A 422 -3.15 -15.46 14.96
CA ASP A 422 -2.46 -16.71 14.66
C ASP A 422 -3.35 -17.95 14.76
N GLN A 423 -4.45 -17.89 15.51
CA GLN A 423 -5.42 -18.99 15.71
C GLN A 423 -6.67 -18.84 14.82
N ALA A 424 -6.94 -17.65 14.29
CA ALA A 424 -8.15 -17.36 13.50
C ALA A 424 -8.34 -18.32 12.32
N TYR A 425 -7.24 -18.75 11.67
CA TYR A 425 -7.31 -19.72 10.58
C TYR A 425 -7.83 -21.09 11.07
N ASP A 426 -7.31 -21.61 12.16
CA ASP A 426 -7.71 -22.92 12.68
C ASP A 426 -9.17 -22.91 13.15
N VAL A 427 -9.62 -21.80 13.75
CA VAL A 427 -11.02 -21.61 14.16
C VAL A 427 -11.95 -21.63 12.93
N ALA A 428 -11.66 -20.83 11.91
CA ALA A 428 -12.46 -20.78 10.69
C ALA A 428 -12.45 -22.10 9.93
N TYR A 429 -11.29 -22.74 9.84
CA TYR A 429 -11.17 -24.01 9.14
C TYR A 429 -11.92 -25.12 9.88
N ALA A 430 -11.87 -25.17 11.21
CA ALA A 430 -12.67 -26.11 11.99
C ALA A 430 -14.18 -25.90 11.79
N GLN A 431 -14.66 -24.65 11.73
CA GLN A 431 -16.06 -24.36 11.44
C GLN A 431 -16.45 -24.80 10.02
N ALA A 432 -15.61 -24.48 9.01
CA ALA A 432 -15.82 -24.90 7.63
C ALA A 432 -15.88 -26.43 7.49
N LEU A 433 -14.98 -27.16 8.15
CA LEU A 433 -14.96 -28.64 8.12
C LEU A 433 -16.20 -29.25 8.78
N ARG A 434 -16.68 -28.70 9.91
CA ARG A 434 -17.94 -29.13 10.53
C ARG A 434 -19.12 -28.95 9.59
N TYR A 435 -19.22 -27.77 8.93
CA TYR A 435 -20.26 -27.52 7.95
C TYR A 435 -20.20 -28.53 6.79
N VAL A 436 -19.00 -28.85 6.27
CA VAL A 436 -18.83 -29.85 5.22
C VAL A 436 -19.29 -31.23 5.68
N MET A 437 -18.94 -31.64 6.90
CA MET A 437 -19.36 -32.94 7.47
C MET A 437 -20.88 -33.06 7.63
N GLU A 438 -21.57 -31.94 7.85
CA GLU A 438 -23.03 -31.89 8.02
C GLU A 438 -23.80 -31.86 6.70
N THR A 439 -23.20 -31.23 5.65
CA THR A 439 -23.92 -30.87 4.41
C THR A 439 -23.44 -31.62 3.17
N CYS A 440 -22.24 -32.19 3.21
CA CYS A 440 -21.65 -32.86 2.04
C CYS A 440 -22.12 -34.32 1.93
N ASP A 441 -22.70 -34.67 0.79
CA ASP A 441 -23.17 -36.01 0.46
C ASP A 441 -22.09 -36.89 -0.22
N VAL A 442 -20.89 -36.35 -0.47
CA VAL A 442 -19.75 -37.08 -1.07
C VAL A 442 -18.87 -37.70 0.00
N PRO A 443 -18.91 -39.06 0.21
CA PRO A 443 -18.23 -39.71 1.32
C PRO A 443 -16.73 -39.37 1.41
N ARG A 444 -16.02 -39.36 0.31
CA ARG A 444 -14.58 -39.01 0.27
C ARG A 444 -14.31 -37.61 0.83
N ILE A 445 -15.13 -36.62 0.49
CA ILE A 445 -14.96 -35.25 0.98
C ILE A 445 -15.28 -35.15 2.47
N ALA A 446 -16.34 -35.82 2.92
CA ALA A 446 -16.69 -35.89 4.34
C ALA A 446 -15.59 -36.60 5.19
N ASP A 447 -14.94 -37.62 4.64
CA ASP A 447 -13.81 -38.32 5.29
C ASP A 447 -12.55 -37.42 5.32
N GLU A 448 -12.23 -36.69 4.22
CA GLU A 448 -11.19 -35.66 4.21
C GLU A 448 -11.45 -34.62 5.31
N ALA A 449 -12.68 -34.10 5.39
CA ALA A 449 -13.06 -33.08 6.38
C ALA A 449 -12.89 -33.61 7.82
N ARG A 450 -13.32 -34.86 8.09
CA ARG A 450 -13.17 -35.51 9.42
C ARG A 450 -11.71 -35.68 9.80
N SER A 451 -10.89 -36.12 8.85
CA SER A 451 -9.45 -36.33 9.07
C SER A 451 -8.73 -35.01 9.31
N ALA A 452 -9.03 -33.98 8.52
CA ALA A 452 -8.47 -32.64 8.69
C ALA A 452 -8.86 -32.03 10.05
N LEU A 453 -10.14 -32.13 10.42
CA LEU A 453 -10.61 -31.63 11.72
C LEU A 453 -9.93 -32.32 12.92
N ALA A 454 -9.70 -33.63 12.83
CA ALA A 454 -8.98 -34.37 13.86
C ALA A 454 -7.49 -33.98 13.99
N GLY A 455 -6.90 -33.45 12.90
CA GLY A 455 -5.52 -32.96 12.88
C GLY A 455 -5.35 -31.53 13.41
N LEU A 456 -6.45 -30.75 13.55
CA LEU A 456 -6.39 -29.40 14.09
C LEU A 456 -6.26 -29.43 15.60
N THR A 457 -5.26 -28.76 16.15
CA THR A 457 -5.06 -28.57 17.60
C THR A 457 -5.92 -27.40 18.13
N VAL A 458 -7.21 -27.41 17.82
CA VAL A 458 -8.12 -26.41 18.38
C VAL A 458 -8.50 -26.85 19.77
N SER A 459 -8.01 -26.19 20.82
CA SER A 459 -8.56 -26.35 22.18
C SER A 459 -10.05 -25.94 22.13
N PRO A 460 -10.91 -26.72 22.81
CA PRO A 460 -12.34 -26.52 22.83
C PRO A 460 -12.76 -25.19 23.46
#